data_41714a438380ff648de175490ee50a69
#
_entry.id   41714a438380ff648de175490ee50a69
#
_cell.length_a   1.000
_cell.length_b   1.000
_cell.length_c   1.000
_cell.angle_alpha   90.00
_cell.angle_beta   90.00
_cell.angle_gamma   90.00
#
_symmetry.space_group_name_H-M   'P 1'
#
loop_
_entity.id
_entity.type
_entity.pdbx_description
1 polymer ?
#
loop_
_entity_poly.entity_id
_entity_poly.type
_entity_poly.pdbx_seq_one_letter_code
_entity_poly.pdbx_strand_id
1 'polypeptide(L)'
;MGLDQTSPRFVNTCDTSRPDPAAHPAPAPDPASGVDHCKLHPVAGSCSRFGGGISRRTAIGLGLAGGAGLAGALSLFDVFTKWRDSEAPAEIFKGDAPTGELWELWQKRGWVKEARHYLKLGRNVQCKVCPNNCILEPGDRSHCRNKVNRDGVLYTLVYGNPCTFHVDPVEKKPLFHFLPGTLSFSIATSGCVYRCLNCQNWEISQKKPEETKDPHGEELRFRPPLPPSLTSRQMSCLSLFPEDVVAVTQALGCPSISYTYSEPTAFYEYTQDTCKAARERKLKNIVVTCGSIEERPARDLYQFADAAHVDLKGFDEETYKKLNSGKLSAILATLKTLNSLGLWFEIINLVVPTYTDNLDTIRRMCGWIVKELGPERPLHFSRFHPEHKLAQLTPTPVETLLKARDAARAEGLHYVYIGNVPGLEGAETTWCPNCRKAIVERDIFAVTRMDVTGGKCRFCGTKIAGVWS
;
A
#
# COMPACT_ATOMS: atom_id res chain seq x y z
N MET A 1 -5.04 -33.66 -44.89
CA MET A 1 -5.74 -32.37 -44.81
C MET A 1 -5.34 -31.75 -43.50
N GLY A 2 -4.40 -30.81 -43.61
CA GLY A 2 -3.75 -30.21 -42.47
C GLY A 2 -4.63 -29.13 -41.81
N LEU A 3 -4.64 -29.12 -40.49
CA LEU A 3 -5.14 -28.01 -39.68
C LEU A 3 -3.95 -27.16 -39.24
N ASP A 4 -3.92 -25.96 -39.77
CA ASP A 4 -2.96 -24.91 -39.50
C ASP A 4 -3.28 -24.30 -38.11
N GLN A 5 -2.37 -24.48 -37.16
CA GLN A 5 -2.44 -23.84 -35.81
C GLN A 5 -1.45 -22.68 -35.79
N THR A 6 -1.88 -21.51 -36.22
CA THR A 6 -1.16 -20.27 -35.97
C THR A 6 -1.78 -19.54 -34.77
N SER A 7 -1.20 -19.77 -33.60
CA SER A 7 -1.39 -18.95 -32.40
C SER A 7 -0.63 -17.63 -32.54
N PRO A 8 -1.21 -16.49 -32.28
CA PRO A 8 -0.46 -15.23 -32.32
C PRO A 8 0.50 -15.15 -31.14
N ARG A 9 1.80 -15.16 -31.44
CA ARG A 9 2.85 -14.82 -30.49
C ARG A 9 2.83 -13.31 -30.24
N PHE A 10 2.50 -12.90 -29.04
CA PHE A 10 2.74 -11.54 -28.59
C PHE A 10 4.25 -11.32 -28.41
N VAL A 11 4.82 -10.52 -29.28
CA VAL A 11 6.21 -10.08 -29.19
C VAL A 11 6.26 -8.89 -28.24
N ASN A 12 6.93 -9.06 -27.11
CA ASN A 12 7.36 -7.96 -26.25
C ASN A 12 8.49 -7.22 -26.96
N THR A 13 8.19 -6.12 -27.63
CA THR A 13 9.20 -5.16 -28.05
C THR A 13 9.40 -4.13 -26.95
N CYS A 14 10.34 -4.39 -26.06
CA CYS A 14 11.01 -3.34 -25.32
C CYS A 14 11.96 -2.66 -26.32
N ASP A 15 11.55 -1.53 -26.88
CA ASP A 15 12.38 -0.72 -27.78
C ASP A 15 13.45 0.00 -26.94
N THR A 16 14.68 -0.49 -27.01
CA THR A 16 15.88 0.12 -26.44
C THR A 16 16.66 0.92 -27.48
N SER A 17 15.99 1.67 -28.32
CA SER A 17 16.64 2.59 -29.26
C SER A 17 16.23 4.02 -29.01
N ARG A 18 16.90 4.68 -28.05
CA ARG A 18 17.11 6.13 -28.10
C ARG A 18 18.57 6.40 -28.41
N PRO A 19 18.90 7.19 -29.43
CA PRO A 19 20.27 7.59 -29.71
C PRO A 19 20.76 8.59 -28.65
N ASP A 20 21.99 8.39 -28.18
CA ASP A 20 22.76 9.30 -27.35
C ASP A 20 22.83 10.70 -28.00
N PRO A 21 22.50 11.79 -27.28
CA PRO A 21 22.92 13.10 -27.71
C PRO A 21 24.36 13.36 -27.30
N ALA A 22 25.16 13.73 -28.28
CA ALA A 22 26.58 14.00 -28.26
C ALA A 22 27.09 14.74 -27.02
N ALA A 23 28.21 14.25 -26.54
CA ALA A 23 29.07 14.87 -25.53
C ALA A 23 29.57 16.25 -26.05
N HIS A 24 29.32 17.29 -25.27
CA HIS A 24 30.07 18.53 -25.31
C HIS A 24 30.97 18.64 -24.08
N PRO A 25 32.24 19.09 -24.25
CA PRO A 25 33.21 19.12 -23.17
C PRO A 25 32.95 20.27 -22.19
N ALA A 26 33.24 20.00 -20.92
CA ALA A 26 33.20 20.98 -19.85
C ALA A 26 34.24 22.10 -20.03
N PRO A 27 33.92 23.39 -19.74
CA PRO A 27 34.93 24.40 -19.55
C PRO A 27 35.57 24.35 -18.17
N ALA A 28 36.88 24.60 -18.18
CA ALA A 28 37.74 24.66 -17.00
C ALA A 28 37.39 25.85 -16.09
N PRO A 29 37.78 25.79 -14.77
CA PRO A 29 37.52 26.88 -13.84
C PRO A 29 38.63 27.95 -13.94
N ASP A 30 38.19 29.22 -13.87
CA ASP A 30 39.08 30.37 -13.70
C ASP A 30 38.92 30.98 -12.29
N PRO A 31 40.00 31.47 -11.69
CA PRO A 31 40.06 31.77 -10.30
C PRO A 31 39.95 33.26 -9.93
N ALA A 32 39.59 33.50 -8.68
CA ALA A 32 39.90 34.65 -7.85
C ALA A 32 39.16 35.97 -8.09
N SER A 33 38.38 36.32 -7.08
CA SER A 33 38.38 37.61 -6.34
C SER A 33 37.30 37.49 -5.24
N GLY A 34 37.56 37.58 -3.97
CA GLY A 34 38.27 38.67 -3.28
C GLY A 34 37.25 39.33 -2.36
N VAL A 35 37.26 38.92 -1.10
CA VAL A 35 37.05 39.73 0.12
C VAL A 35 35.90 40.77 0.12
N ASP A 36 34.90 40.67 0.99
CA ASP A 36 34.86 41.61 2.12
C ASP A 36 33.87 41.22 3.24
N HIS A 37 34.39 41.45 4.43
CA HIS A 37 33.71 41.39 5.72
C HIS A 37 32.66 42.51 5.85
N CYS A 38 31.51 42.23 6.40
CA CYS A 38 30.81 43.26 7.18
C CYS A 38 30.10 42.68 8.38
N LYS A 39 30.51 43.29 9.47
CA LYS A 39 30.32 43.08 10.90
C LYS A 39 28.85 43.12 11.35
N LEU A 40 28.64 42.32 12.40
CA LEU A 40 27.61 42.43 13.44
C LEU A 40 27.37 43.84 13.95
N HIS A 41 26.12 44.24 14.17
CA HIS A 41 25.73 45.00 15.35
C HIS A 41 24.27 44.71 15.77
N PRO A 42 24.00 44.62 17.09
CA PRO A 42 22.69 44.30 17.64
C PRO A 42 21.86 45.56 17.90
N VAL A 43 20.56 45.47 17.73
CA VAL A 43 19.64 46.51 18.27
C VAL A 43 18.72 45.86 19.28
N ALA A 44 18.88 46.34 20.48
CA ALA A 44 17.98 46.11 21.62
C ALA A 44 16.81 47.11 21.60
N GLY A 45 15.70 46.71 22.11
CA GLY A 45 14.56 47.57 22.41
C GLY A 45 13.27 46.74 22.40
N SER A 46 12.48 46.68 23.32
CA SER A 46 12.23 47.12 24.69
C SER A 46 10.93 46.42 25.13
N CYS A 47 10.95 45.99 26.34
CA CYS A 47 9.89 45.39 27.13
C CYS A 47 8.64 46.27 27.19
N SER A 48 7.44 45.75 27.06
CA SER A 48 6.27 46.24 27.73
C SER A 48 5.46 45.11 28.35
N ARG A 49 5.37 45.20 29.66
CA ARG A 49 4.63 44.31 30.57
C ARG A 49 3.13 44.50 30.39
N PHE A 50 2.38 43.38 30.37
CA PHE A 50 1.06 43.39 31.03
C PHE A 50 0.98 42.19 31.96
N GLY A 51 0.93 42.50 33.24
CA GLY A 51 0.74 41.57 34.32
C GLY A 51 -0.76 41.35 34.58
N GLY A 52 -1.11 40.11 34.80
CA GLY A 52 -2.39 39.69 35.36
C GLY A 52 -2.14 38.50 36.27
N GLY A 53 -1.76 38.82 37.51
CA GLY A 53 -1.50 37.83 38.54
C GLY A 53 -2.81 37.22 39.07
N ILE A 54 -2.96 35.92 38.99
CA ILE A 54 -3.95 35.14 39.73
C ILE A 54 -3.38 34.86 41.12
N SER A 55 -4.09 35.38 42.13
CA SER A 55 -3.76 35.37 43.56
C SER A 55 -3.61 33.94 44.10
N ARG A 56 -2.53 33.72 44.87
CA ARG A 56 -2.16 32.47 45.55
C ARG A 56 -3.02 32.12 46.79
N ARG A 57 -4.28 32.56 46.90
CA ARG A 57 -5.10 32.41 48.12
C ARG A 57 -6.37 31.57 47.99
N THR A 58 -6.59 30.87 46.88
CA THR A 58 -7.77 29.97 46.73
C THR A 58 -7.42 28.48 46.60
N ALA A 59 -6.21 28.07 46.93
CA ALA A 59 -5.74 26.69 46.81
C ALA A 59 -5.44 26.00 48.17
N ILE A 60 -5.95 26.51 49.28
CA ILE A 60 -5.81 25.82 50.58
C ILE A 60 -7.19 25.69 51.20
N GLY A 61 -7.89 24.62 50.88
CA GLY A 61 -9.21 24.33 51.48
C GLY A 61 -9.92 23.10 50.97
N LEU A 62 -9.22 22.04 50.59
CA LEU A 62 -9.77 20.69 50.42
C LEU A 62 -8.62 19.67 50.48
N GLY A 63 -8.08 19.55 51.67
CA GLY A 63 -7.14 18.53 52.05
C GLY A 63 -7.82 17.49 52.93
N LEU A 64 -7.47 16.24 52.69
CA LEU A 64 -7.68 15.09 53.56
C LEU A 64 -9.07 14.43 53.55
N ALA A 65 -9.41 13.80 52.41
CA ALA A 65 -10.11 12.49 52.41
C ALA A 65 -10.06 11.91 50.96
N GLY A 66 -9.17 11.00 50.65
CA GLY A 66 -9.19 10.29 49.38
C GLY A 66 -7.84 10.10 48.68
N GLY A 67 -6.79 9.77 49.42
CA GLY A 67 -5.45 9.60 48.85
C GLY A 67 -5.26 8.37 47.91
N ALA A 68 -6.25 7.50 47.74
CA ALA A 68 -6.15 6.36 46.84
C ALA A 68 -6.92 6.53 45.51
N GLY A 69 -7.88 7.46 45.44
CA GLY A 69 -8.68 7.72 44.25
C GLY A 69 -8.03 8.70 43.25
N LEU A 70 -7.24 9.64 43.75
CA LEU A 70 -6.59 10.68 42.91
C LEU A 70 -5.36 10.15 42.13
N ALA A 71 -4.59 9.22 42.73
CA ALA A 71 -3.45 8.61 42.05
C ALA A 71 -3.88 7.71 40.90
N GLY A 72 -5.00 7.00 41.04
CA GLY A 72 -5.60 6.21 39.97
C GLY A 72 -6.21 7.05 38.85
N ALA A 73 -6.87 8.16 39.19
CA ALA A 73 -7.45 9.08 38.22
C ALA A 73 -6.38 9.85 37.44
N LEU A 74 -5.28 10.25 38.08
CA LEU A 74 -4.15 10.91 37.41
C LEU A 74 -3.39 9.95 36.50
N SER A 75 -3.23 8.68 36.91
CA SER A 75 -2.59 7.67 36.07
C SER A 75 -3.44 7.32 34.84
N LEU A 76 -4.76 7.22 35.00
CA LEU A 76 -5.68 7.02 33.87
C LEU A 76 -5.75 8.24 32.96
N PHE A 77 -5.73 9.43 33.49
CA PHE A 77 -5.69 10.68 32.71
C PHE A 77 -4.36 10.82 31.95
N ASP A 78 -3.24 10.46 32.57
CA ASP A 78 -1.91 10.47 31.96
C ASP A 78 -1.76 9.35 30.89
N VAL A 79 -2.39 8.19 31.09
CA VAL A 79 -2.51 7.13 30.09
C VAL A 79 -3.41 7.59 28.95
N PHE A 80 -4.55 8.24 29.22
CA PHE A 80 -5.46 8.76 28.18
C PHE A 80 -4.84 9.92 27.40
N THR A 81 -4.10 10.83 28.04
CA THR A 81 -3.41 11.92 27.33
C THR A 81 -2.24 11.41 26.52
N LYS A 82 -1.41 10.50 27.05
CA LYS A 82 -0.35 9.82 26.30
C LYS A 82 -0.89 8.97 25.15
N TRP A 83 -2.04 8.35 25.34
CA TRP A 83 -2.70 7.60 24.26
C TRP A 83 -3.26 8.51 23.16
N ARG A 84 -3.78 9.69 23.53
CA ARG A 84 -4.29 10.69 22.59
C ARG A 84 -3.18 11.40 21.79
N ASP A 85 -2.01 11.63 22.42
CA ASP A 85 -0.88 12.34 21.81
C ASP A 85 0.01 11.43 20.94
N SER A 86 -0.20 10.09 20.98
CA SER A 86 0.53 9.13 20.15
C SER A 86 0.00 9.02 18.72
N GLU A 87 -1.19 9.56 18.42
CA GLU A 87 -1.82 9.46 17.12
C GLU A 87 -1.70 10.77 16.35
N ALA A 88 -1.00 10.76 15.21
CA ALA A 88 -1.18 11.84 14.24
C ALA A 88 -2.64 11.77 13.76
N PRO A 89 -3.45 12.80 13.97
CA PRO A 89 -4.84 12.77 13.54
C PRO A 89 -4.93 12.58 12.04
N ALA A 90 -5.96 11.84 11.59
CA ALA A 90 -6.25 11.73 10.17
C ALA A 90 -6.44 13.12 9.57
N GLU A 91 -5.75 13.41 8.47
CA GLU A 91 -5.95 14.65 7.72
C GLU A 91 -7.36 14.65 7.11
N ILE A 92 -8.20 15.59 7.52
CA ILE A 92 -9.55 15.78 6.97
C ILE A 92 -9.53 17.03 6.08
N PHE A 93 -9.99 16.86 4.84
CA PHE A 93 -10.12 17.96 3.90
C PHE A 93 -11.49 18.60 4.09
N LYS A 94 -11.51 19.71 4.82
CA LYS A 94 -12.73 20.43 5.20
C LYS A 94 -13.40 21.08 3.99
N GLY A 95 -14.71 20.87 3.83
CA GLY A 95 -15.50 21.47 2.76
C GLY A 95 -15.10 21.05 1.33
N ASP A 96 -14.33 19.94 1.18
CA ASP A 96 -13.70 19.54 -0.08
C ASP A 96 -14.48 18.44 -0.82
N ALA A 97 -15.71 18.15 -0.43
CA ALA A 97 -16.59 17.26 -1.19
C ALA A 97 -17.01 17.91 -2.51
N PRO A 98 -17.04 17.19 -3.65
CA PRO A 98 -17.54 17.73 -4.91
C PRO A 98 -19.00 18.15 -4.76
N THR A 99 -19.38 19.28 -5.38
CA THR A 99 -20.73 19.86 -5.32
C THR A 99 -21.20 20.26 -6.72
N GLY A 100 -22.50 20.63 -6.85
CA GLY A 100 -23.11 21.11 -8.08
C GLY A 100 -22.96 20.12 -9.24
N GLU A 101 -22.68 20.65 -10.42
CA GLU A 101 -22.55 19.88 -11.67
C GLU A 101 -21.57 18.71 -11.57
N LEU A 102 -20.41 18.92 -10.91
CA LEU A 102 -19.42 17.86 -10.76
C LEU A 102 -19.97 16.66 -10.00
N TRP A 103 -20.68 16.90 -8.91
CA TRP A 103 -21.32 15.83 -8.14
C TRP A 103 -22.38 15.08 -8.97
N GLU A 104 -23.23 15.81 -9.70
CA GLU A 104 -24.28 15.24 -10.54
C GLU A 104 -23.71 14.38 -11.67
N LEU A 105 -22.63 14.85 -12.33
CA LEU A 105 -21.92 14.07 -13.35
C LEU A 105 -21.34 12.77 -12.77
N TRP A 106 -20.74 12.82 -11.60
CA TRP A 106 -20.19 11.63 -10.94
C TRP A 106 -21.27 10.63 -10.57
N GLN A 107 -22.42 11.11 -10.08
CA GLN A 107 -23.58 10.26 -9.82
C GLN A 107 -24.12 9.65 -11.12
N LYS A 108 -24.30 10.45 -12.17
CA LYS A 108 -24.76 9.97 -13.48
C LYS A 108 -23.86 8.90 -14.08
N ARG A 109 -22.53 9.02 -13.86
CA ARG A 109 -21.54 8.02 -14.25
C ARG A 109 -21.59 6.75 -13.39
N GLY A 110 -22.29 6.75 -12.27
CA GLY A 110 -22.27 5.66 -11.31
C GLY A 110 -20.96 5.54 -10.52
N TRP A 111 -20.10 6.56 -10.55
CA TRP A 111 -18.82 6.58 -9.84
C TRP A 111 -18.95 6.86 -8.35
N VAL A 112 -20.13 7.29 -7.93
CA VAL A 112 -20.51 7.53 -6.52
C VAL A 112 -21.34 6.36 -6.02
N LYS A 113 -20.95 5.84 -4.84
CA LYS A 113 -21.72 4.78 -4.17
C LYS A 113 -21.72 5.04 -2.67
N GLU A 114 -22.83 4.72 -1.97
CA GLU A 114 -22.83 4.77 -0.51
C GLU A 114 -21.75 3.82 0.05
N ALA A 115 -20.92 4.34 0.94
CA ALA A 115 -19.82 3.59 1.54
C ALA A 115 -20.32 2.58 2.56
N ARG A 116 -19.53 1.53 2.78
CA ARG A 116 -19.75 0.53 3.82
C ARG A 116 -18.96 0.88 5.09
N HIS A 117 -19.31 0.22 6.19
CA HIS A 117 -18.56 0.34 7.46
C HIS A 117 -18.37 1.79 7.92
N TYR A 118 -19.46 2.50 8.17
CA TYR A 118 -19.43 3.79 8.82
C TYR A 118 -20.53 3.94 9.87
N LEU A 119 -20.36 4.88 10.79
CA LEU A 119 -21.33 5.24 11.80
C LEU A 119 -21.94 6.59 11.47
N LYS A 120 -23.25 6.72 11.63
CA LYS A 120 -23.97 8.00 11.56
C LYS A 120 -23.93 8.67 12.93
N LEU A 121 -23.44 9.90 13.00
CA LEU A 121 -23.31 10.72 14.19
C LEU A 121 -24.11 12.03 13.99
N GLY A 122 -25.42 11.90 13.84
CA GLY A 122 -26.29 12.99 13.39
C GLY A 122 -26.01 13.31 11.92
N ARG A 123 -25.60 14.56 11.62
CA ARG A 123 -25.15 14.96 10.27
C ARG A 123 -23.69 14.62 9.98
N ASN A 124 -22.92 14.27 11.01
CA ASN A 124 -21.55 13.79 10.86
C ASN A 124 -21.54 12.29 10.61
N VAL A 125 -20.45 11.81 10.03
CA VAL A 125 -20.23 10.37 9.83
C VAL A 125 -18.83 9.99 10.28
N GLN A 126 -18.67 8.78 10.80
CA GLN A 126 -17.35 8.22 11.11
C GLN A 126 -17.09 7.00 10.20
N CYS A 127 -16.09 7.10 9.33
CA CYS A 127 -15.63 5.98 8.53
C CYS A 127 -14.92 4.95 9.42
N LYS A 128 -15.27 3.67 9.29
CA LYS A 128 -14.75 2.55 10.10
C LYS A 128 -14.03 1.51 9.24
N VAL A 129 -13.59 1.87 8.03
CA VAL A 129 -12.90 0.93 7.14
C VAL A 129 -11.44 0.74 7.52
N CYS A 130 -10.74 1.82 7.92
CA CYS A 130 -9.33 1.77 8.29
C CYS A 130 -9.06 2.49 9.61
N PRO A 131 -7.88 2.27 10.23
CA PRO A 131 -7.50 2.85 11.53
C PRO A 131 -7.41 4.38 11.58
N ASN A 132 -7.54 5.08 10.43
CA ASN A 132 -7.66 6.54 10.42
C ASN A 132 -8.99 7.02 11.03
N ASN A 133 -10.03 6.20 11.03
CA ASN A 133 -11.32 6.46 11.72
C ASN A 133 -11.86 7.88 11.48
N CYS A 134 -11.76 8.38 10.24
CA CYS A 134 -12.11 9.74 9.84
C CYS A 134 -13.51 10.13 10.30
N ILE A 135 -13.63 11.21 11.06
CA ILE A 135 -14.91 11.85 11.39
C ILE A 135 -15.08 13.03 10.44
N LEU A 136 -16.16 13.01 9.66
CA LEU A 136 -16.43 13.97 8.60
C LEU A 136 -17.73 14.73 8.91
N GLU A 137 -17.66 16.05 8.90
CA GLU A 137 -18.81 16.93 8.86
C GLU A 137 -19.42 16.94 7.44
N PRO A 138 -20.67 17.42 7.25
CA PRO A 138 -21.22 17.58 5.91
C PRO A 138 -20.32 18.42 5.01
N GLY A 139 -20.00 17.90 3.83
CA GLY A 139 -19.09 18.54 2.88
C GLY A 139 -17.61 18.18 3.06
N ASP A 140 -17.23 17.46 4.11
CA ASP A 140 -15.83 17.05 4.32
C ASP A 140 -15.45 15.84 3.48
N ARG A 141 -14.13 15.74 3.21
CA ARG A 141 -13.48 14.60 2.55
C ARG A 141 -12.50 13.89 3.50
N SER A 142 -12.46 12.58 3.43
CA SER A 142 -11.63 11.71 4.24
C SER A 142 -10.13 11.78 3.91
N HIS A 143 -9.29 11.32 4.85
CA HIS A 143 -7.84 11.19 4.69
C HIS A 143 -7.43 10.44 3.40
N CYS A 144 -8.11 9.37 3.03
CA CYS A 144 -7.80 8.63 1.80
C CYS A 144 -8.18 9.38 0.50
N ARG A 145 -8.83 10.54 0.58
CA ARG A 145 -9.32 11.38 -0.51
C ARG A 145 -10.54 10.85 -1.27
N ASN A 146 -10.94 9.61 -1.01
CA ASN A 146 -11.95 8.89 -1.80
C ASN A 146 -13.35 8.91 -1.21
N LYS A 147 -13.51 9.29 0.07
CA LYS A 147 -14.81 9.28 0.74
C LYS A 147 -15.21 10.67 1.20
N VAL A 148 -16.50 10.99 1.05
CA VAL A 148 -17.08 12.29 1.42
C VAL A 148 -18.36 12.11 2.21
N ASN A 149 -18.65 13.05 3.12
CA ASN A 149 -19.93 13.14 3.80
C ASN A 149 -20.87 14.08 3.04
N ARG A 150 -22.01 13.55 2.62
CA ARG A 150 -23.13 14.33 2.06
C ARG A 150 -24.35 14.15 2.97
N ASP A 151 -24.61 15.15 3.80
CA ASP A 151 -25.76 15.25 4.69
C ASP A 151 -26.01 14.02 5.60
N GLY A 152 -24.93 13.50 6.19
CA GLY A 152 -24.98 12.35 7.11
C GLY A 152 -24.90 10.99 6.43
N VAL A 153 -24.59 10.96 5.14
CA VAL A 153 -24.30 9.74 4.39
C VAL A 153 -22.85 9.77 3.87
N LEU A 154 -22.12 8.71 4.12
CA LEU A 154 -20.76 8.54 3.62
C LEU A 154 -20.80 7.94 2.22
N TYR A 155 -20.20 8.60 1.25
CA TYR A 155 -20.06 8.12 -0.12
C TYR A 155 -18.62 7.88 -0.50
N THR A 156 -18.36 6.82 -1.29
CA THR A 156 -17.11 6.66 -2.04
C THR A 156 -17.25 7.33 -3.41
N LEU A 157 -16.16 7.92 -3.90
CA LEU A 157 -16.06 8.58 -5.21
C LEU A 157 -15.31 7.73 -6.24
N VAL A 158 -14.94 6.51 -5.89
CA VAL A 158 -14.06 5.66 -6.70
C VAL A 158 -14.66 4.29 -6.99
N TYR A 159 -15.94 4.28 -7.39
CA TYR A 159 -16.63 3.06 -7.75
C TYR A 159 -16.73 2.91 -9.27
N GLY A 160 -16.05 1.90 -9.83
CA GLY A 160 -16.07 1.65 -11.28
C GLY A 160 -15.30 2.66 -12.13
N ASN A 161 -14.38 3.43 -11.55
CA ASN A 161 -13.60 4.45 -12.25
C ASN A 161 -12.09 4.30 -11.96
N PRO A 162 -11.47 3.17 -12.34
CA PRO A 162 -10.04 2.98 -12.13
C PRO A 162 -9.23 4.07 -12.84
N CYS A 163 -8.13 4.52 -12.22
CA CYS A 163 -7.20 5.46 -12.81
C CYS A 163 -6.04 4.78 -13.55
N THR A 164 -5.86 3.46 -13.34
CA THR A 164 -4.90 2.64 -14.08
C THR A 164 -5.30 1.17 -14.04
N PHE A 165 -4.88 0.43 -15.07
CA PHE A 165 -4.94 -1.01 -15.12
C PHE A 165 -3.76 -1.58 -15.95
N HIS A 166 -3.36 -2.82 -15.68
CA HIS A 166 -2.32 -3.54 -16.43
C HIS A 166 -2.56 -5.04 -16.37
N VAL A 167 -1.93 -5.77 -17.29
CA VAL A 167 -1.74 -7.22 -17.18
C VAL A 167 -0.32 -7.47 -16.73
N ASP A 168 -0.14 -8.02 -15.55
CA ASP A 168 1.17 -8.25 -14.95
C ASP A 168 1.35 -9.71 -14.54
N PRO A 169 2.58 -10.24 -14.57
CA PRO A 169 2.90 -11.49 -13.88
C PRO A 169 2.56 -11.39 -12.38
N VAL A 170 2.11 -12.50 -11.80
CA VAL A 170 1.84 -12.59 -10.35
C VAL A 170 3.11 -12.32 -9.55
N GLU A 171 4.27 -12.69 -10.07
CA GLU A 171 5.58 -12.42 -9.49
C GLU A 171 5.88 -10.93 -9.30
N LYS A 172 5.34 -10.06 -10.17
CA LYS A 172 5.46 -8.60 -10.03
C LYS A 172 4.67 -8.06 -8.83
N LYS A 173 3.79 -8.88 -8.25
CA LYS A 173 3.06 -8.58 -7.00
C LYS A 173 3.78 -9.09 -5.75
N PRO A 174 5.10 -9.38 -5.81
CA PRO A 174 5.84 -10.36 -5.02
C PRO A 174 4.99 -11.46 -4.38
N LEU A 175 4.29 -12.24 -5.21
CA LEU A 175 3.59 -13.47 -4.82
C LEU A 175 4.25 -14.65 -5.52
N PHE A 176 5.21 -15.28 -4.85
CA PHE A 176 6.04 -16.34 -5.40
C PHE A 176 5.47 -17.75 -5.16
N HIS A 177 4.57 -17.87 -4.21
CA HIS A 177 3.92 -19.12 -3.84
C HIS A 177 2.40 -19.10 -4.10
N PHE A 178 1.93 -18.21 -4.94
CA PHE A 178 0.54 -18.15 -5.38
C PHE A 178 0.46 -18.13 -6.90
N LEU A 179 0.00 -19.26 -7.51
CA LEU A 179 -0.16 -19.42 -8.96
C LEU A 179 1.05 -18.94 -9.78
N PRO A 180 2.28 -19.35 -9.44
CA PRO A 180 3.48 -18.83 -10.08
C PRO A 180 3.48 -19.05 -11.61
N GLY A 181 4.02 -18.06 -12.33
CA GLY A 181 4.07 -18.05 -13.79
C GLY A 181 2.75 -17.65 -14.48
N THR A 182 1.73 -17.21 -13.72
CA THR A 182 0.47 -16.76 -14.31
C THR A 182 0.38 -15.23 -14.42
N LEU A 183 -0.52 -14.76 -15.27
CA LEU A 183 -0.83 -13.35 -15.43
C LEU A 183 -2.03 -12.95 -14.56
N SER A 184 -2.06 -11.69 -14.12
CA SER A 184 -3.15 -11.11 -13.35
C SER A 184 -3.58 -9.78 -13.95
N PHE A 185 -4.90 -9.57 -14.08
CA PHE A 185 -5.44 -8.27 -14.46
C PHE A 185 -5.44 -7.34 -13.23
N SER A 186 -4.67 -6.28 -13.30
CA SER A 186 -4.38 -5.37 -12.18
C SER A 186 -5.14 -4.06 -12.33
N ILE A 187 -5.83 -3.61 -11.28
CA ILE A 187 -6.57 -2.35 -11.27
C ILE A 187 -6.23 -1.51 -10.03
N ALA A 188 -6.30 -0.19 -10.19
CA ALA A 188 -6.24 0.79 -9.10
C ALA A 188 -7.15 1.99 -9.33
N THR A 189 -7.56 2.61 -8.23
CA THR A 189 -8.13 3.96 -8.22
C THR A 189 -7.15 4.95 -7.62
N SER A 190 -7.44 6.25 -7.70
CA SER A 190 -6.70 7.26 -6.94
C SER A 190 -6.90 7.12 -5.43
N GLY A 191 -6.04 7.78 -4.66
CA GLY A 191 -6.12 7.85 -3.20
C GLY A 191 -5.49 6.67 -2.47
N CYS A 192 -5.11 6.91 -1.20
CA CYS A 192 -4.51 5.93 -0.31
C CYS A 192 -4.76 6.31 1.15
N VAL A 193 -4.80 5.32 2.03
CA VAL A 193 -4.94 5.51 3.48
C VAL A 193 -3.64 5.98 4.16
N TYR A 194 -2.51 5.93 3.44
CA TYR A 194 -1.18 6.34 3.89
C TYR A 194 -0.65 7.58 3.16
N ARG A 195 0.45 8.16 3.70
CA ARG A 195 1.23 9.29 3.15
C ARG A 195 2.71 8.94 3.10
N CYS A 196 3.04 7.78 2.53
CA CYS A 196 4.42 7.30 2.48
C CYS A 196 5.35 8.30 1.81
N LEU A 197 6.46 8.65 2.46
CA LEU A 197 7.46 9.57 1.91
C LEU A 197 8.17 8.99 0.69
N ASN A 198 8.22 7.66 0.59
CA ASN A 198 8.88 6.86 -0.46
C ASN A 198 7.90 6.24 -1.46
N CYS A 199 6.70 6.80 -1.63
CA CYS A 199 5.67 6.18 -2.45
C CYS A 199 6.05 6.17 -3.93
N GLN A 200 6.19 4.99 -4.53
CA GLN A 200 6.46 4.83 -5.96
C GLN A 200 5.25 5.19 -6.84
N ASN A 201 4.04 5.03 -6.29
CA ASN A 201 2.78 5.31 -7.00
C ASN A 201 2.14 6.63 -6.52
N TRP A 202 2.96 7.62 -6.12
CA TRP A 202 2.46 8.88 -5.54
C TRP A 202 1.56 9.66 -6.50
N GLU A 203 1.79 9.54 -7.80
CA GLU A 203 1.02 10.21 -8.86
C GLU A 203 -0.45 9.77 -8.92
N ILE A 204 -0.80 8.62 -8.34
CA ILE A 204 -2.18 8.17 -8.20
C ILE A 204 -2.61 8.08 -6.74
N SER A 205 -1.75 7.57 -5.85
CA SER A 205 -2.08 7.32 -4.44
C SER A 205 -2.23 8.61 -3.62
N GLN A 206 -1.57 9.70 -4.03
CA GLN A 206 -1.62 11.01 -3.35
C GLN A 206 -2.56 12.00 -4.05
N LYS A 207 -3.40 11.52 -4.97
CA LYS A 207 -4.34 12.31 -5.76
C LYS A 207 -5.78 12.13 -5.28
N LYS A 208 -6.60 13.18 -5.49
CA LYS A 208 -8.05 13.09 -5.42
C LYS A 208 -8.58 12.42 -6.69
N PRO A 209 -9.76 11.81 -6.65
CA PRO A 209 -10.36 11.23 -7.85
C PRO A 209 -10.47 12.23 -9.01
N GLU A 210 -10.80 13.49 -8.75
CA GLU A 210 -10.96 14.56 -9.74
C GLU A 210 -9.66 14.94 -10.44
N GLU A 211 -8.50 14.60 -9.88
CA GLU A 211 -7.19 14.85 -10.49
C GLU A 211 -6.78 13.72 -11.46
N THR A 212 -7.55 12.61 -11.49
CA THR A 212 -7.27 11.44 -12.34
C THR A 212 -8.42 11.09 -13.26
N LYS A 213 -9.61 11.64 -13.02
CA LYS A 213 -10.84 11.32 -13.74
C LYS A 213 -11.50 12.59 -14.28
N ASP A 214 -11.94 12.53 -15.54
CA ASP A 214 -12.66 13.60 -16.23
C ASP A 214 -14.12 13.14 -16.49
N PRO A 215 -15.11 13.64 -15.73
CA PRO A 215 -16.50 13.30 -15.93
C PRO A 215 -17.15 14.07 -17.09
N HIS A 216 -16.53 15.16 -17.58
CA HIS A 216 -17.05 15.96 -18.70
C HIS A 216 -16.73 15.36 -20.06
N GLY A 217 -15.66 14.55 -20.15
CA GLY A 217 -15.29 13.86 -21.38
C GLY A 217 -16.31 12.78 -21.76
N GLU A 218 -16.25 12.29 -22.99
CA GLU A 218 -17.08 11.18 -23.43
C GLU A 218 -16.79 9.92 -22.60
N GLU A 219 -17.83 9.30 -22.03
CA GLU A 219 -17.67 8.09 -21.22
C GLU A 219 -17.15 6.95 -22.07
N LEU A 220 -16.03 6.36 -21.66
CA LEU A 220 -15.48 5.17 -22.25
C LEU A 220 -15.89 3.97 -21.41
N ARG A 221 -16.71 3.09 -21.97
CA ARG A 221 -17.05 1.77 -21.40
C ARG A 221 -16.49 0.68 -22.27
N PHE A 222 -15.75 -0.24 -21.67
CA PHE A 222 -15.26 -1.37 -22.41
C PHE A 222 -16.27 -2.51 -22.49
N ARG A 223 -16.41 -2.99 -23.75
CA ARG A 223 -16.78 -4.37 -24.02
C ARG A 223 -15.54 -5.05 -24.60
N PRO A 224 -15.22 -6.29 -24.19
CA PRO A 224 -14.07 -7.01 -24.78
C PRO A 224 -14.16 -7.06 -26.31
N PRO A 225 -13.02 -6.97 -27.06
CA PRO A 225 -11.66 -6.92 -26.54
C PRO A 225 -11.22 -5.53 -26.09
N LEU A 226 -10.31 -5.47 -25.08
CA LEU A 226 -9.64 -4.23 -24.71
C LEU A 226 -8.70 -3.77 -25.83
N PRO A 227 -8.61 -2.44 -26.08
CA PRO A 227 -7.52 -1.93 -26.87
C PRO A 227 -6.18 -2.18 -26.15
N PRO A 228 -5.08 -2.38 -26.90
CA PRO A 228 -3.78 -2.72 -26.34
C PRO A 228 -3.21 -1.63 -25.42
N SER A 229 -3.64 -0.40 -25.62
CA SER A 229 -3.27 0.75 -24.77
C SER A 229 -4.36 1.81 -24.79
N LEU A 230 -4.45 2.59 -23.70
CA LEU A 230 -5.28 3.76 -23.59
C LEU A 230 -4.43 5.00 -23.46
N THR A 231 -4.84 6.08 -24.10
CA THR A 231 -4.28 7.40 -23.82
C THR A 231 -4.71 7.86 -22.43
N SER A 232 -3.97 8.80 -21.83
CA SER A 232 -4.32 9.39 -20.52
C SER A 232 -5.74 9.96 -20.51
N ARG A 233 -6.17 10.59 -21.61
CA ARG A 233 -7.52 11.12 -21.78
C ARG A 233 -8.58 10.02 -21.80
N GLN A 234 -8.34 8.93 -22.50
CA GLN A 234 -9.24 7.77 -22.50
C GLN A 234 -9.34 7.15 -21.11
N MET A 235 -8.19 7.01 -20.43
CA MET A 235 -8.15 6.48 -19.06
C MET A 235 -8.93 7.38 -18.09
N SER A 236 -8.84 8.70 -18.22
CA SER A 236 -9.58 9.63 -17.36
C SER A 236 -11.10 9.55 -17.52
N CYS A 237 -11.60 9.15 -18.70
CA CYS A 237 -13.03 8.98 -18.98
C CYS A 237 -13.55 7.54 -18.81
N LEU A 238 -12.66 6.59 -18.46
CA LEU A 238 -13.00 5.16 -18.38
C LEU A 238 -13.90 4.88 -17.19
N SER A 239 -15.03 4.19 -17.47
CA SER A 239 -15.84 3.45 -16.51
C SER A 239 -15.60 1.95 -16.67
N LEU A 240 -15.28 1.25 -15.58
CA LEU A 240 -15.02 -0.19 -15.55
C LEU A 240 -15.62 -0.75 -14.26
N PHE A 241 -16.91 -1.13 -14.30
CA PHE A 241 -17.61 -1.64 -13.12
C PHE A 241 -17.21 -3.08 -12.80
N PRO A 242 -17.57 -3.64 -11.64
CA PRO A 242 -17.17 -4.98 -11.23
C PRO A 242 -17.34 -6.06 -12.31
N GLU A 243 -18.49 -6.09 -12.97
CA GLU A 243 -18.77 -7.05 -14.05
C GLU A 243 -17.91 -6.83 -15.29
N ASP A 244 -17.59 -5.56 -15.61
CA ASP A 244 -16.71 -5.22 -16.73
C ASP A 244 -15.28 -5.68 -16.45
N VAL A 245 -14.79 -5.50 -15.19
CA VAL A 245 -13.46 -6.00 -14.75
C VAL A 245 -13.37 -7.50 -14.95
N VAL A 246 -14.40 -8.24 -14.54
CA VAL A 246 -14.48 -9.70 -14.69
C VAL A 246 -14.48 -10.11 -16.16
N ALA A 247 -15.32 -9.48 -16.98
CA ALA A 247 -15.42 -9.77 -18.41
C ALA A 247 -14.08 -9.53 -19.14
N VAL A 248 -13.43 -8.40 -18.82
CA VAL A 248 -12.10 -8.06 -19.36
C VAL A 248 -11.05 -9.08 -18.93
N THR A 249 -11.02 -9.46 -17.66
CA THR A 249 -10.08 -10.45 -17.12
C THR A 249 -10.21 -11.79 -17.83
N GLN A 250 -11.44 -12.25 -18.04
CA GLN A 250 -11.72 -13.49 -18.79
C GLN A 250 -11.29 -13.39 -20.26
N ALA A 251 -11.59 -12.28 -20.93
CA ALA A 251 -11.21 -12.06 -22.32
C ALA A 251 -9.68 -12.03 -22.54
N LEU A 252 -8.93 -11.57 -21.51
CA LEU A 252 -7.47 -11.59 -21.51
C LEU A 252 -6.85 -12.92 -21.09
N GLY A 253 -7.67 -13.91 -20.72
CA GLY A 253 -7.19 -15.22 -20.26
C GLY A 253 -6.44 -15.17 -18.92
N CYS A 254 -6.61 -14.11 -18.13
CA CYS A 254 -5.98 -13.99 -16.82
C CYS A 254 -6.76 -14.84 -15.78
N PRO A 255 -6.10 -15.73 -15.03
CA PRO A 255 -6.77 -16.51 -13.97
C PRO A 255 -7.10 -15.69 -12.72
N SER A 256 -6.57 -14.49 -12.61
CA SER A 256 -6.73 -13.66 -11.40
C SER A 256 -6.89 -12.17 -11.70
N ILE A 257 -7.50 -11.46 -10.71
CA ILE A 257 -7.59 -10.01 -10.64
C ILE A 257 -6.74 -9.55 -9.45
N SER A 258 -5.91 -8.52 -9.64
CA SER A 258 -5.11 -7.89 -8.59
C SER A 258 -5.60 -6.47 -8.30
N TYR A 259 -6.00 -6.20 -7.07
CA TYR A 259 -6.32 -4.88 -6.54
C TYR A 259 -5.03 -4.30 -5.96
N THR A 260 -4.41 -3.31 -6.63
CA THR A 260 -2.99 -2.97 -6.41
C THR A 260 -2.65 -1.50 -6.69
N TYR A 261 -1.37 -1.15 -6.74
CA TYR A 261 -0.71 0.12 -7.03
C TYR A 261 -1.02 1.24 -6.03
N SER A 262 -2.30 1.57 -5.80
CA SER A 262 -2.74 2.36 -4.66
C SER A 262 -3.18 1.42 -3.52
N GLU A 263 -4.09 1.83 -2.67
CA GLU A 263 -4.50 1.00 -1.51
C GLU A 263 -5.94 0.49 -1.66
N PRO A 264 -6.16 -0.83 -1.78
CA PRO A 264 -7.51 -1.41 -1.92
C PRO A 264 -8.50 -1.03 -0.82
N THR A 265 -8.01 -0.78 0.40
CA THR A 265 -8.83 -0.26 1.52
C THR A 265 -9.43 1.11 1.21
N ALA A 266 -8.75 1.94 0.39
CA ALA A 266 -9.25 3.25 -0.01
C ALA A 266 -10.37 3.18 -1.05
N PHE A 267 -10.44 2.11 -1.83
CA PHE A 267 -11.52 1.80 -2.78
C PHE A 267 -12.27 0.51 -2.41
N TYR A 268 -12.55 0.37 -1.13
CA TYR A 268 -13.08 -0.82 -0.48
C TYR A 268 -14.32 -1.39 -1.17
N GLU A 269 -15.33 -0.56 -1.45
CA GLU A 269 -16.61 -0.95 -2.02
C GLU A 269 -16.43 -1.55 -3.42
N TYR A 270 -15.56 -0.93 -4.23
CA TYR A 270 -15.24 -1.39 -5.58
C TYR A 270 -14.44 -2.70 -5.54
N THR A 271 -13.43 -2.80 -4.65
CA THR A 271 -12.66 -4.02 -4.45
C THR A 271 -13.57 -5.18 -4.03
N GLN A 272 -14.42 -4.98 -3.01
CA GLN A 272 -15.25 -6.05 -2.48
C GLN A 272 -16.29 -6.55 -3.49
N ASP A 273 -16.95 -5.65 -4.23
CA ASP A 273 -17.94 -6.05 -5.21
C ASP A 273 -17.31 -6.73 -6.42
N THR A 274 -16.13 -6.27 -6.85
CA THR A 274 -15.36 -6.95 -7.90
C THR A 274 -14.88 -8.33 -7.44
N CYS A 275 -14.43 -8.50 -6.20
CA CYS A 275 -14.07 -9.80 -5.65
C CYS A 275 -15.24 -10.79 -5.66
N LYS A 276 -16.46 -10.33 -5.34
CA LYS A 276 -17.67 -11.16 -5.39
C LYS A 276 -17.97 -11.61 -6.81
N ALA A 277 -18.03 -10.67 -7.76
CA ALA A 277 -18.29 -10.95 -9.16
C ALA A 277 -17.24 -11.90 -9.78
N ALA A 278 -15.95 -11.69 -9.46
CA ALA A 278 -14.84 -12.54 -9.89
C ALA A 278 -15.01 -13.99 -9.40
N ARG A 279 -15.39 -14.16 -8.12
CA ARG A 279 -15.57 -15.50 -7.53
C ARG A 279 -16.69 -16.30 -8.18
N GLU A 280 -17.80 -15.63 -8.56
CA GLU A 280 -18.90 -16.25 -9.31
C GLU A 280 -18.42 -16.80 -10.67
N ARG A 281 -17.41 -16.19 -11.25
CA ARG A 281 -16.77 -16.60 -12.51
C ARG A 281 -15.52 -17.43 -12.32
N LYS A 282 -15.23 -17.92 -11.10
CA LYS A 282 -14.08 -18.75 -10.73
C LYS A 282 -12.73 -18.08 -10.99
N LEU A 283 -12.68 -16.75 -11.07
CA LEU A 283 -11.45 -15.99 -11.09
C LEU A 283 -10.91 -15.84 -9.66
N LYS A 284 -9.60 -15.82 -9.52
CA LYS A 284 -8.91 -15.62 -8.25
C LYS A 284 -8.75 -14.13 -7.94
N ASN A 285 -8.83 -13.77 -6.66
CA ASN A 285 -8.71 -12.40 -6.18
C ASN A 285 -7.43 -12.23 -5.38
N ILE A 286 -6.59 -11.30 -5.78
CA ILE A 286 -5.32 -10.94 -5.13
C ILE A 286 -5.43 -9.52 -4.59
N VAL A 287 -5.26 -9.34 -3.27
CA VAL A 287 -5.27 -8.03 -2.62
C VAL A 287 -3.85 -7.63 -2.27
N VAL A 288 -3.33 -6.60 -2.94
CA VAL A 288 -1.99 -6.02 -2.70
C VAL A 288 -2.16 -4.77 -1.84
N THR A 289 -1.78 -4.83 -0.58
CA THR A 289 -2.18 -3.86 0.43
C THR A 289 -1.07 -3.50 1.42
N CYS A 290 -1.14 -2.30 1.98
CA CYS A 290 -0.36 -1.94 3.16
C CYS A 290 -0.93 -2.52 4.47
N GLY A 291 -2.02 -3.29 4.40
CA GLY A 291 -2.63 -3.96 5.55
C GLY A 291 -3.33 -3.03 6.56
N SER A 292 -3.54 -1.76 6.23
CA SER A 292 -4.19 -0.79 7.13
C SER A 292 -5.71 -0.84 6.97
N ILE A 293 -6.32 -1.83 7.59
CA ILE A 293 -7.77 -2.08 7.56
C ILE A 293 -8.24 -2.52 8.96
N GLU A 294 -9.45 -2.12 9.36
CA GLU A 294 -10.07 -2.57 10.61
C GLU A 294 -10.52 -4.04 10.50
N GLU A 295 -10.59 -4.75 11.63
CA GLU A 295 -10.85 -6.20 11.65
C GLU A 295 -12.15 -6.59 10.95
N ARG A 296 -13.28 -5.91 11.24
CA ARG A 296 -14.56 -6.25 10.64
C ARG A 296 -14.57 -6.03 9.12
N PRO A 297 -14.17 -4.87 8.57
CA PRO A 297 -14.00 -4.71 7.12
C PRO A 297 -13.03 -5.72 6.50
N ALA A 298 -11.94 -6.07 7.21
CA ALA A 298 -11.00 -7.07 6.73
C ALA A 298 -11.68 -8.43 6.56
N ARG A 299 -12.38 -8.94 7.58
CA ARG A 299 -13.11 -10.21 7.49
C ARG A 299 -14.15 -10.20 6.38
N ASP A 300 -14.88 -9.07 6.24
CA ASP A 300 -15.92 -8.91 5.22
C ASP A 300 -15.35 -8.80 3.79
N LEU A 301 -14.11 -8.38 3.60
CA LEU A 301 -13.42 -8.34 2.31
C LEU A 301 -12.73 -9.65 1.99
N TYR A 302 -11.85 -10.10 2.90
CA TYR A 302 -10.92 -11.20 2.62
C TYR A 302 -11.60 -12.57 2.53
N GLN A 303 -12.86 -12.73 2.96
CA GLN A 303 -13.63 -13.95 2.67
C GLN A 303 -13.83 -14.19 1.17
N PHE A 304 -13.67 -13.14 0.32
CA PHE A 304 -13.77 -13.23 -1.14
C PHE A 304 -12.39 -13.22 -1.82
N ALA A 305 -11.32 -12.99 -1.08
CA ALA A 305 -9.95 -13.05 -1.59
C ALA A 305 -9.40 -14.47 -1.60
N ASP A 306 -8.45 -14.74 -2.47
CA ASP A 306 -7.71 -16.01 -2.55
C ASP A 306 -6.27 -15.84 -2.08
N ALA A 307 -5.69 -14.66 -2.25
CA ALA A 307 -4.37 -14.32 -1.73
C ALA A 307 -4.23 -12.83 -1.37
N ALA A 308 -3.25 -12.54 -0.54
CA ALA A 308 -2.84 -11.18 -0.25
C ALA A 308 -1.31 -11.03 -0.33
N HIS A 309 -0.88 -9.87 -0.81
CA HIS A 309 0.45 -9.32 -0.59
C HIS A 309 0.30 -8.25 0.48
N VAL A 310 1.06 -8.34 1.58
CA VAL A 310 0.98 -7.37 2.67
C VAL A 310 2.32 -6.69 2.89
N ASP A 311 2.33 -5.39 2.70
CA ASP A 311 3.49 -4.55 2.99
C ASP A 311 3.67 -4.35 4.51
N LEU A 312 4.59 -5.06 5.12
CA LEU A 312 5.09 -4.77 6.46
C LEU A 312 6.29 -3.82 6.34
N LYS A 313 5.99 -2.52 6.27
CA LYS A 313 6.96 -1.47 5.86
C LYS A 313 8.04 -1.13 6.91
N GLY A 314 8.03 -1.77 8.06
CA GLY A 314 8.97 -1.61 9.17
C GLY A 314 8.45 -2.34 10.41
N PHE A 315 9.22 -2.30 11.51
CA PHE A 315 8.83 -2.98 12.76
C PHE A 315 9.05 -2.08 13.99
N ASP A 316 8.65 -0.81 13.82
CA ASP A 316 8.72 0.23 14.82
C ASP A 316 7.61 1.26 14.61
N GLU A 317 6.85 1.62 15.66
CA GLU A 317 5.69 2.53 15.54
C GLU A 317 6.10 3.95 15.13
N GLU A 318 7.23 4.45 15.63
CA GLU A 318 7.70 5.80 15.29
C GLU A 318 8.11 5.87 13.82
N THR A 319 8.81 4.85 13.33
CA THR A 319 9.17 4.71 11.91
C THR A 319 7.92 4.63 11.04
N TYR A 320 6.92 3.82 11.42
CA TYR A 320 5.65 3.74 10.71
C TYR A 320 4.95 5.10 10.61
N LYS A 321 4.89 5.83 11.73
CA LYS A 321 4.28 7.16 11.77
C LYS A 321 5.03 8.15 10.87
N LYS A 322 6.36 8.19 10.95
CA LYS A 322 7.20 9.13 10.20
C LYS A 322 7.25 8.82 8.69
N LEU A 323 7.50 7.56 8.34
CA LEU A 323 7.71 7.15 6.95
C LEU A 323 6.40 7.01 6.17
N ASN A 324 5.34 6.50 6.82
CA ASN A 324 4.12 6.07 6.15
C ASN A 324 2.86 6.83 6.61
N SER A 325 2.91 7.58 7.70
CA SER A 325 1.73 8.13 8.40
C SER A 325 0.74 7.02 8.80
N GLY A 326 1.28 5.85 9.20
CA GLY A 326 0.53 4.66 9.54
C GLY A 326 0.76 4.20 10.99
N LYS A 327 0.16 3.05 11.33
CA LYS A 327 0.26 2.40 12.65
C LYS A 327 0.72 0.95 12.46
N LEU A 328 1.86 0.58 13.04
CA LEU A 328 2.37 -0.80 12.98
C LEU A 328 1.36 -1.79 13.60
N SER A 329 0.79 -1.44 14.76
CA SER A 329 -0.18 -2.29 15.47
C SER A 329 -1.35 -2.73 14.60
N ALA A 330 -1.84 -1.86 13.71
CA ALA A 330 -2.93 -2.17 12.78
C ALA A 330 -2.52 -3.24 11.75
N ILE A 331 -1.31 -3.15 11.21
CA ILE A 331 -0.83 -4.11 10.22
C ILE A 331 -0.60 -5.48 10.87
N LEU A 332 -0.03 -5.51 12.08
CA LEU A 332 0.16 -6.75 12.83
C LEU A 332 -1.19 -7.42 13.14
N ALA A 333 -2.22 -6.65 13.49
CA ALA A 333 -3.58 -7.15 13.67
C ALA A 333 -4.15 -7.72 12.36
N THR A 334 -3.97 -7.03 11.23
CA THR A 334 -4.40 -7.52 9.91
C THR A 334 -3.71 -8.82 9.55
N LEU A 335 -2.38 -8.94 9.70
CA LEU A 335 -1.65 -10.18 9.43
C LEU A 335 -2.17 -11.36 10.27
N LYS A 336 -2.46 -11.14 11.56
CA LYS A 336 -3.08 -12.15 12.41
C LYS A 336 -4.50 -12.52 11.93
N THR A 337 -5.29 -11.54 11.51
CA THR A 337 -6.62 -11.78 10.95
C THR A 337 -6.56 -12.63 9.69
N LEU A 338 -5.67 -12.30 8.74
CA LEU A 338 -5.47 -13.09 7.51
C LEU A 338 -5.03 -14.53 7.83
N ASN A 339 -4.10 -14.68 8.79
CA ASN A 339 -3.66 -16.00 9.25
C ASN A 339 -4.81 -16.81 9.87
N SER A 340 -5.66 -16.17 10.68
CA SER A 340 -6.83 -16.82 11.29
C SER A 340 -7.90 -17.23 10.27
N LEU A 341 -8.00 -16.53 9.16
CA LEU A 341 -8.89 -16.86 8.04
C LEU A 341 -8.35 -17.99 7.15
N GLY A 342 -7.11 -18.43 7.36
CA GLY A 342 -6.45 -19.42 6.51
C GLY A 342 -6.13 -18.88 5.11
N LEU A 343 -6.17 -17.57 4.91
CA LEU A 343 -5.84 -16.96 3.63
C LEU A 343 -4.35 -17.11 3.33
N TRP A 344 -3.99 -17.40 2.07
CA TRP A 344 -2.61 -17.32 1.65
C TRP A 344 -2.16 -15.87 1.57
N PHE A 345 -0.99 -15.54 2.14
CA PHE A 345 -0.39 -14.23 1.99
C PHE A 345 1.13 -14.30 2.05
N GLU A 346 1.77 -13.34 1.40
CA GLU A 346 3.21 -13.13 1.44
C GLU A 346 3.49 -11.73 1.97
N ILE A 347 4.59 -11.59 2.72
CA ILE A 347 4.95 -10.36 3.41
C ILE A 347 6.08 -9.69 2.66
N ILE A 348 5.97 -8.38 2.45
CA ILE A 348 6.97 -7.59 1.78
C ILE A 348 7.49 -6.51 2.73
N ASN A 349 8.81 -6.42 2.87
CA ASN A 349 9.48 -5.37 3.59
C ASN A 349 10.39 -4.59 2.64
N LEU A 350 10.01 -3.34 2.35
CA LEU A 350 10.88 -2.42 1.63
C LEU A 350 11.94 -1.90 2.60
N VAL A 351 13.19 -2.22 2.35
CA VAL A 351 14.32 -1.78 3.19
C VAL A 351 14.74 -0.39 2.74
N VAL A 352 14.39 0.64 3.51
CA VAL A 352 14.69 2.05 3.23
C VAL A 352 15.87 2.50 4.08
N PRO A 353 16.97 2.97 3.48
CA PRO A 353 18.14 3.43 4.23
C PRO A 353 17.78 4.47 5.29
N THR A 354 18.34 4.37 6.47
CA THR A 354 18.14 5.22 7.65
C THR A 354 16.75 5.11 8.33
N TYR A 355 15.78 4.44 7.69
CA TYR A 355 14.44 4.26 8.26
C TYR A 355 14.19 2.82 8.71
N THR A 356 14.43 1.83 7.83
CA THR A 356 14.02 0.44 8.07
C THR A 356 15.15 -0.57 7.85
N ASP A 357 16.39 -0.12 7.73
CA ASP A 357 17.61 -0.92 7.47
C ASP A 357 18.34 -1.40 8.74
N ASN A 358 17.80 -1.12 9.92
CA ASN A 358 18.37 -1.58 11.18
C ASN A 358 18.17 -3.08 11.36
N LEU A 359 19.28 -3.85 11.41
CA LEU A 359 19.26 -5.31 11.47
C LEU A 359 18.60 -5.88 12.74
N ASP A 360 18.71 -5.22 13.89
CA ASP A 360 18.08 -5.72 15.12
C ASP A 360 16.56 -5.56 15.05
N THR A 361 16.08 -4.49 14.42
CA THR A 361 14.66 -4.31 14.14
C THR A 361 14.16 -5.35 13.13
N ILE A 362 14.94 -5.64 12.09
CA ILE A 362 14.63 -6.71 11.11
C ILE A 362 14.58 -8.07 11.80
N ARG A 363 15.52 -8.42 12.69
CA ARG A 363 15.48 -9.67 13.46
C ARG A 363 14.22 -9.78 14.31
N ARG A 364 13.86 -8.72 15.04
CA ARG A 364 12.61 -8.69 15.83
C ARG A 364 11.38 -8.90 14.97
N MET A 365 11.33 -8.29 13.79
CA MET A 365 10.26 -8.49 12.80
C MET A 365 10.18 -9.96 12.37
N CYS A 366 11.30 -10.54 11.98
CA CYS A 366 11.37 -11.94 11.52
C CYS A 366 10.99 -12.91 12.63
N GLY A 367 11.50 -12.73 13.86
CA GLY A 367 11.11 -13.53 15.02
C GLY A 367 9.61 -13.43 15.32
N TRP A 368 9.00 -12.24 15.18
CA TRP A 368 7.56 -12.06 15.32
C TRP A 368 6.79 -12.81 14.22
N ILE A 369 7.24 -12.74 12.95
CA ILE A 369 6.61 -13.48 11.84
C ILE A 369 6.62 -14.97 12.12
N VAL A 370 7.76 -15.55 12.50
CA VAL A 370 7.89 -16.99 12.81
C VAL A 370 6.96 -17.36 13.95
N LYS A 371 6.94 -16.59 15.04
CA LYS A 371 6.15 -16.87 16.24
C LYS A 371 4.64 -16.78 16.00
N GLU A 372 4.18 -15.74 15.33
CA GLU A 372 2.75 -15.41 15.24
C GLU A 372 2.08 -15.94 13.96
N LEU A 373 2.86 -16.14 12.88
CA LEU A 373 2.33 -16.49 11.56
C LEU A 373 2.88 -17.82 11.03
N GLY A 374 3.98 -18.30 11.62
CA GLY A 374 4.65 -19.53 11.23
C GLY A 374 5.84 -19.33 10.29
N PRO A 375 6.78 -20.31 10.27
CA PRO A 375 8.04 -20.19 9.49
C PRO A 375 7.82 -20.34 7.96
N GLU A 376 6.66 -20.79 7.53
CA GLU A 376 6.34 -21.03 6.12
C GLU A 376 5.79 -19.80 5.38
N ARG A 377 5.64 -18.65 6.09
CA ARG A 377 5.20 -17.39 5.44
C ARG A 377 6.35 -16.79 4.66
N PRO A 378 6.23 -16.61 3.33
CA PRO A 378 7.29 -15.99 2.55
C PRO A 378 7.48 -14.52 2.95
N LEU A 379 8.76 -14.13 3.08
CA LEU A 379 9.18 -12.77 3.33
C LEU A 379 10.05 -12.28 2.17
N HIS A 380 9.70 -11.14 1.58
CA HIS A 380 10.44 -10.50 0.52
C HIS A 380 11.07 -9.21 1.03
N PHE A 381 12.38 -9.10 1.00
CA PHE A 381 13.09 -7.84 1.17
C PHE A 381 13.23 -7.14 -0.18
N SER A 382 12.57 -6.00 -0.35
CA SER A 382 12.67 -5.23 -1.58
C SER A 382 13.68 -4.11 -1.44
N ARG A 383 14.50 -3.92 -2.48
CA ARG A 383 15.42 -2.80 -2.58
C ARG A 383 14.64 -1.49 -2.77
N PHE A 384 14.92 -0.51 -1.92
CA PHE A 384 14.43 0.85 -2.11
C PHE A 384 15.17 1.53 -3.27
N HIS A 385 14.42 2.22 -4.12
CA HIS A 385 14.92 3.18 -5.09
C HIS A 385 14.40 4.57 -4.74
N PRO A 386 15.23 5.63 -4.92
CA PRO A 386 14.83 7.01 -4.64
C PRO A 386 13.54 7.39 -5.37
N GLU A 387 12.55 7.88 -4.64
CA GLU A 387 11.27 8.28 -5.21
C GLU A 387 10.54 9.26 -4.30
N HIS A 388 9.63 10.08 -4.87
CA HIS A 388 8.75 11.02 -4.20
C HIS A 388 9.52 11.97 -3.27
N LYS A 389 9.20 11.97 -1.95
CA LYS A 389 9.83 12.84 -0.94
C LYS A 389 11.18 12.32 -0.44
N LEU A 390 11.59 11.13 -0.85
CA LEU A 390 12.89 10.54 -0.54
C LEU A 390 13.78 10.38 -1.78
N ALA A 391 13.56 11.19 -2.81
CA ALA A 391 14.35 11.19 -4.04
C ALA A 391 15.85 11.50 -3.82
N GLN A 392 16.20 12.10 -2.68
CA GLN A 392 17.58 12.44 -2.31
C GLN A 392 18.36 11.30 -1.64
N LEU A 393 17.67 10.22 -1.21
CA LEU A 393 18.36 9.08 -0.59
C LEU A 393 19.02 8.21 -1.67
N THR A 394 20.06 7.47 -1.28
CA THR A 394 20.64 6.44 -2.14
C THR A 394 19.80 5.16 -2.13
N PRO A 395 19.80 4.36 -3.22
CA PRO A 395 19.22 3.02 -3.19
C PRO A 395 19.83 2.16 -2.08
N THR A 396 19.04 1.23 -1.53
CA THR A 396 19.53 0.29 -0.51
C THR A 396 20.74 -0.48 -1.03
N PRO A 397 21.86 -0.51 -0.30
CA PRO A 397 23.01 -1.35 -0.66
C PRO A 397 22.59 -2.84 -0.69
N VAL A 398 23.05 -3.57 -1.70
CA VAL A 398 22.74 -5.01 -1.84
C VAL A 398 23.20 -5.80 -0.62
N GLU A 399 24.34 -5.44 -0.04
CA GLU A 399 24.87 -6.07 1.17
C GLU A 399 23.90 -5.98 2.37
N THR A 400 23.19 -4.86 2.51
CA THR A 400 22.15 -4.69 3.54
C THR A 400 21.02 -5.69 3.36
N LEU A 401 20.58 -5.90 2.11
CA LEU A 401 19.54 -6.89 1.79
C LEU A 401 19.99 -8.33 2.04
N LEU A 402 21.24 -8.64 1.71
CA LEU A 402 21.85 -9.95 2.01
C LEU A 402 21.89 -10.21 3.51
N LYS A 403 22.34 -9.24 4.32
CA LYS A 403 22.34 -9.33 5.78
C LYS A 403 20.90 -9.48 6.35
N ALA A 404 19.92 -8.78 5.78
CA ALA A 404 18.53 -8.90 6.18
C ALA A 404 17.99 -10.31 5.89
N ARG A 405 18.27 -10.85 4.69
CA ARG A 405 17.92 -12.24 4.32
C ARG A 405 18.52 -13.27 5.26
N ASP A 406 19.81 -13.13 5.56
CA ASP A 406 20.52 -14.07 6.42
C ASP A 406 20.00 -14.00 7.87
N ALA A 407 19.68 -12.80 8.37
CA ALA A 407 19.03 -12.60 9.65
C ALA A 407 17.64 -13.29 9.68
N ALA A 408 16.82 -13.14 8.63
CA ALA A 408 15.50 -13.76 8.55
C ALA A 408 15.58 -15.30 8.54
N ARG A 409 16.57 -15.87 7.84
CA ARG A 409 16.83 -17.32 7.84
C ARG A 409 17.31 -17.83 9.20
N ALA A 410 18.14 -17.03 9.89
CA ALA A 410 18.59 -17.35 11.24
C ALA A 410 17.44 -17.37 12.27
N GLU A 411 16.43 -16.52 12.08
CA GLU A 411 15.19 -16.54 12.90
C GLU A 411 14.25 -17.69 12.55
N GLY A 412 14.54 -18.49 11.51
CA GLY A 412 13.81 -19.71 11.16
C GLY A 412 12.83 -19.60 9.99
N LEU A 413 12.79 -18.49 9.26
CA LEU A 413 11.96 -18.38 8.06
C LEU A 413 12.45 -19.30 6.95
N HIS A 414 11.53 -20.09 6.37
CA HIS A 414 11.84 -21.04 5.31
C HIS A 414 12.03 -20.38 3.95
N TYR A 415 11.25 -19.32 3.64
CA TYR A 415 11.21 -18.68 2.33
C TYR A 415 11.51 -17.21 2.45
N VAL A 416 12.70 -16.82 2.04
CA VAL A 416 13.18 -15.42 2.11
C VAL A 416 13.78 -15.02 0.78
N TYR A 417 13.24 -13.95 0.19
CA TYR A 417 13.58 -13.44 -1.12
C TYR A 417 14.16 -12.03 -1.07
N ILE A 418 14.91 -11.66 -2.10
CA ILE A 418 15.36 -10.29 -2.32
C ILE A 418 14.84 -9.85 -3.69
N GLY A 419 14.04 -8.78 -3.70
CA GLY A 419 13.46 -8.20 -4.91
C GLY A 419 14.11 -6.86 -5.30
N ASN A 420 13.86 -6.42 -6.52
CA ASN A 420 14.38 -5.18 -7.12
C ASN A 420 15.92 -5.14 -7.22
N VAL A 421 16.57 -6.28 -7.39
CA VAL A 421 18.04 -6.41 -7.62
C VAL A 421 18.26 -7.33 -8.81
N PRO A 422 18.10 -6.84 -10.05
CA PRO A 422 18.33 -7.64 -11.25
C PRO A 422 19.73 -8.28 -11.25
N GLY A 423 19.81 -9.56 -11.65
CA GLY A 423 21.08 -10.29 -11.75
C GLY A 423 21.68 -10.79 -10.42
N LEU A 424 20.99 -10.61 -9.28
CA LEU A 424 21.45 -11.20 -8.01
C LEU A 424 21.08 -12.69 -7.98
N GLU A 425 22.09 -13.54 -8.14
CA GLU A 425 21.90 -15.00 -8.22
C GLU A 425 21.18 -15.56 -6.98
N GLY A 426 20.18 -16.40 -7.20
CA GLY A 426 19.43 -17.07 -6.16
C GLY A 426 18.54 -16.18 -5.31
N ALA A 427 18.45 -14.87 -5.59
CA ALA A 427 17.66 -13.90 -4.83
C ALA A 427 16.16 -14.21 -4.88
N GLU A 428 15.67 -14.67 -6.03
CA GLU A 428 14.25 -14.94 -6.32
C GLU A 428 13.96 -16.47 -6.46
N THR A 429 14.97 -17.30 -6.17
CA THR A 429 14.85 -18.75 -6.23
C THR A 429 14.15 -19.30 -5.01
N THR A 430 13.14 -20.14 -5.24
CA THR A 430 12.51 -20.93 -4.17
C THR A 430 13.29 -22.22 -3.95
N TRP A 431 13.75 -22.40 -2.71
CA TRP A 431 14.49 -23.58 -2.27
C TRP A 431 13.60 -24.51 -1.45
N CYS A 432 13.71 -25.82 -1.67
CA CYS A 432 13.01 -26.78 -0.82
C CYS A 432 13.56 -26.72 0.62
N PRO A 433 12.72 -26.53 1.66
CA PRO A 433 13.19 -26.41 3.04
C PRO A 433 13.84 -27.70 3.55
N ASN A 434 13.49 -28.86 2.99
CA ASN A 434 14.01 -30.16 3.38
C ASN A 434 15.29 -30.56 2.60
N CYS A 435 15.20 -30.71 1.28
CA CYS A 435 16.34 -31.21 0.49
C CYS A 435 17.26 -30.11 -0.04
N ARG A 436 16.96 -28.84 0.18
CA ARG A 436 17.76 -27.66 -0.21
C ARG A 436 18.00 -27.49 -1.71
N LYS A 437 17.30 -28.23 -2.57
CA LYS A 437 17.36 -28.06 -4.02
C LYS A 437 16.52 -26.86 -4.45
N ALA A 438 16.95 -26.15 -5.49
CA ALA A 438 16.14 -25.16 -6.18
C ALA A 438 14.92 -25.85 -6.81
N ILE A 439 13.73 -25.35 -6.53
CA ILE A 439 12.45 -25.91 -6.98
C ILE A 439 11.61 -24.95 -7.80
N VAL A 440 11.88 -23.64 -7.71
CA VAL A 440 11.34 -22.63 -8.65
C VAL A 440 12.45 -21.61 -8.90
N GLU A 441 12.83 -21.45 -10.14
CA GLU A 441 13.80 -20.45 -10.56
C GLU A 441 13.08 -19.34 -11.33
N ARG A 442 13.54 -18.10 -11.13
CA ARG A 442 12.97 -16.90 -11.73
C ARG A 442 14.04 -16.01 -12.32
N ASP A 443 13.68 -15.34 -13.39
CA ASP A 443 14.42 -14.20 -13.94
C ASP A 443 13.49 -12.98 -13.90
N ILE A 444 13.73 -12.10 -12.95
CA ILE A 444 12.90 -10.94 -12.60
C ILE A 444 11.46 -11.39 -12.30
N PHE A 445 10.57 -11.41 -13.29
CA PHE A 445 9.16 -11.80 -13.13
C PHE A 445 8.78 -13.04 -13.92
N ALA A 446 9.71 -13.66 -14.63
CA ALA A 446 9.48 -14.86 -15.40
C ALA A 446 9.88 -16.10 -14.62
N VAL A 447 8.99 -17.08 -14.48
CA VAL A 447 9.32 -18.40 -13.95
C VAL A 447 10.03 -19.18 -15.07
N THR A 448 11.32 -19.43 -14.87
CA THR A 448 12.17 -20.13 -15.84
C THR A 448 12.22 -21.64 -15.61
N ARG A 449 11.96 -22.06 -14.36
CA ARG A 449 11.93 -23.48 -13.97
C ARG A 449 10.93 -23.71 -12.83
N MET A 450 10.21 -24.83 -12.90
CA MET A 450 9.21 -25.24 -11.90
C MET A 450 9.35 -26.74 -11.58
N ASP A 451 9.86 -27.06 -10.40
CA ASP A 451 9.97 -28.43 -9.87
C ASP A 451 9.08 -28.64 -8.63
N VAL A 452 7.93 -27.96 -8.61
CA VAL A 452 6.83 -28.19 -7.68
C VAL A 452 5.66 -28.80 -8.45
N THR A 453 5.23 -30.00 -8.05
CA THR A 453 4.12 -30.70 -8.67
C THR A 453 3.09 -31.07 -7.61
N GLY A 454 1.83 -30.65 -7.79
CA GLY A 454 0.77 -30.88 -6.81
C GLY A 454 1.12 -30.31 -5.42
N GLY A 455 1.83 -29.17 -5.36
CA GLY A 455 2.26 -28.53 -4.11
C GLY A 455 3.38 -29.27 -3.38
N LYS A 456 4.13 -30.17 -4.06
CA LYS A 456 5.22 -30.94 -3.47
C LYS A 456 6.51 -30.78 -4.26
N CYS A 457 7.64 -30.77 -3.54
CA CYS A 457 8.97 -30.83 -4.14
C CYS A 457 9.13 -32.10 -4.99
N ARG A 458 9.47 -31.94 -6.25
CA ARG A 458 9.71 -33.04 -7.20
C ARG A 458 10.81 -34.00 -6.75
N PHE A 459 11.80 -33.51 -6.00
CA PHE A 459 12.99 -34.29 -5.62
C PHE A 459 12.82 -35.12 -4.34
N CYS A 460 12.04 -34.65 -3.39
CA CYS A 460 11.93 -35.33 -2.08
C CYS A 460 10.49 -35.48 -1.55
N GLY A 461 9.48 -35.01 -2.30
CA GLY A 461 8.08 -35.14 -1.93
C GLY A 461 7.60 -34.20 -0.80
N THR A 462 8.48 -33.39 -0.20
CA THR A 462 8.11 -32.45 0.87
C THR A 462 7.05 -31.48 0.35
N LYS A 463 5.99 -31.28 1.14
CA LYS A 463 4.95 -30.26 0.85
C LYS A 463 5.57 -28.87 0.87
N ILE A 464 5.30 -28.10 -0.14
CA ILE A 464 5.74 -26.70 -0.26
C ILE A 464 4.53 -25.82 0.03
N ALA A 465 4.64 -24.96 1.03
CA ALA A 465 3.59 -24.02 1.40
C ALA A 465 3.28 -23.08 0.23
N GLY A 466 1.98 -22.88 -0.07
CA GLY A 466 1.56 -22.06 -1.22
C GLY A 466 0.27 -22.57 -1.87
N VAL A 467 -0.14 -21.86 -2.91
CA VAL A 467 -1.24 -22.22 -3.82
C VAL A 467 -0.65 -22.42 -5.22
N TRP A 468 -0.57 -23.65 -5.68
CA TRP A 468 0.21 -24.04 -6.87
C TRP A 468 -0.64 -24.34 -8.10
N SER A 469 -1.97 -24.34 -7.94
CA SER A 469 -2.97 -24.58 -9.00
C SER A 469 -4.33 -24.00 -8.63
#